data_9e425fdcf4bbfbd9ed730d2e90e920fc
#
_entry.id   9e425fdcf4bbfbd9ed730d2e90e920fc
#
_cell.length_a   1.000
_cell.length_b   1.000
_cell.length_c   1.000
_cell.angle_alpha   90.00
_cell.angle_beta   90.00
_cell.angle_gamma   90.00
#
_symmetry.space_group_name_H-M   'P 1'
#
loop_
_entity.id
_entity.type
_entity.pdbx_description
1 polymer ?
#
loop_
_entity_poly.entity_id
_entity_poly.type
_entity_poly.pdbx_seq_one_letter_code
_entity_poly.pdbx_strand_id
1 'polypeptide(L)'
;MEQIQVTENSSVNEYLADIPLPACILAPDGCIKAANALMKDVFAYEGIAEQNFFALTGVKRKALVAAARDEEAEEIEIERNSQSFVLRTNNDPKDDEDIFVYFINVTERDTLREERKQEQVCILYISIDNYDEMMSSTTEDSRLAVPTEVDRIVRKWASQYDASIDSIEADSYMMTVYRRDADRIIESRFSVLDDVRKIDTKVDFPVSL
;
A
#
# COMPACT_ATOMS: atom_id res chain seq x y z
N MET A 1 -19.93 -22.18 43.86
CA MET A 1 -19.36 -21.15 42.98
C MET A 1 -18.93 -21.71 41.63
N GLU A 2 -18.34 -22.91 41.56
CA GLU A 2 -17.91 -23.53 40.26
C GLU A 2 -19.04 -23.83 39.26
N GLN A 3 -20.23 -24.23 39.69
CA GLN A 3 -21.36 -24.55 38.78
C GLN A 3 -21.93 -23.31 38.09
N ILE A 4 -21.84 -22.12 38.64
CA ILE A 4 -22.36 -20.88 38.04
C ILE A 4 -21.39 -20.41 36.94
N GLN A 5 -20.07 -20.51 37.15
CA GLN A 5 -19.08 -20.15 36.15
C GLN A 5 -19.09 -21.04 34.91
N VAL A 6 -19.35 -22.34 35.09
CA VAL A 6 -19.45 -23.29 33.94
C VAL A 6 -20.69 -22.98 33.09
N THR A 7 -21.78 -22.54 33.69
CA THR A 7 -23.03 -22.22 32.96
C THR A 7 -22.90 -20.90 32.19
N GLU A 8 -22.24 -19.89 32.75
CA GLU A 8 -21.99 -18.61 32.06
C GLU A 8 -21.05 -18.78 30.87
N ASN A 9 -19.96 -19.54 31.01
CA ASN A 9 -19.03 -19.82 29.92
C ASN A 9 -19.67 -20.64 28.79
N SER A 10 -20.60 -21.53 29.08
CA SER A 10 -21.33 -22.29 28.06
C SER A 10 -22.25 -21.41 27.20
N SER A 11 -23.00 -20.50 27.82
CA SER A 11 -23.86 -19.58 27.08
C SER A 11 -23.09 -18.57 26.23
N VAL A 12 -21.96 -18.06 26.73
CA VAL A 12 -21.10 -17.13 25.98
C VAL A 12 -20.48 -17.81 24.76
N ASN A 13 -20.04 -19.06 24.88
CA ASN A 13 -19.51 -19.82 23.74
C ASN A 13 -20.57 -20.12 22.69
N GLU A 14 -21.82 -20.40 23.08
CA GLU A 14 -22.97 -20.59 22.17
C GLU A 14 -23.24 -19.30 21.37
N TYR A 15 -23.28 -18.15 22.02
CA TYR A 15 -23.46 -16.86 21.33
C TYR A 15 -22.34 -16.54 20.37
N LEU A 16 -21.08 -16.79 20.75
CA LEU A 16 -19.95 -16.58 19.87
C LEU A 16 -19.98 -17.50 18.64
N ALA A 17 -20.48 -18.74 18.79
CA ALA A 17 -20.55 -19.70 17.69
C ALA A 17 -21.52 -19.26 16.58
N ASP A 18 -22.56 -18.51 16.92
CA ASP A 18 -23.55 -18.00 15.97
C ASP A 18 -23.07 -16.74 15.20
N ILE A 19 -21.95 -16.16 15.62
CA ILE A 19 -21.40 -14.96 14.95
C ILE A 19 -20.66 -15.39 13.67
N PRO A 20 -21.08 -14.89 12.48
CA PRO A 20 -20.49 -15.28 11.19
C PRO A 20 -19.18 -14.53 10.89
N LEU A 21 -18.49 -14.05 11.91
CA LEU A 21 -17.20 -13.35 11.83
C LEU A 21 -16.24 -13.93 12.87
N PRO A 22 -14.92 -13.91 12.63
CA PRO A 22 -13.96 -14.21 13.67
C PRO A 22 -14.18 -13.28 14.87
N ALA A 23 -14.46 -13.84 16.03
CA ALA A 23 -14.83 -13.07 17.21
C ALA A 23 -14.28 -13.68 18.51
N CYS A 24 -13.93 -12.82 19.46
CA CYS A 24 -13.45 -13.20 20.77
C CYS A 24 -13.85 -12.20 21.86
N ILE A 25 -13.78 -12.65 23.11
CA ILE A 25 -13.94 -11.82 24.30
C ILE A 25 -12.61 -11.76 25.02
N LEU A 26 -12.18 -10.55 25.31
CA LEU A 26 -10.94 -10.25 26.00
C LEU A 26 -11.22 -9.80 27.44
N ALA A 27 -10.49 -10.33 28.39
CA ALA A 27 -10.40 -9.77 29.73
C ALA A 27 -9.72 -8.39 29.74
N PRO A 28 -9.81 -7.60 30.80
CA PRO A 28 -9.16 -6.32 30.93
C PRO A 28 -7.64 -6.35 30.71
N ASP A 29 -6.98 -7.44 31.09
CA ASP A 29 -5.54 -7.68 30.90
C ASP A 29 -5.17 -8.14 29.47
N GLY A 30 -6.16 -8.36 28.62
CA GLY A 30 -6.00 -8.84 27.24
C GLY A 30 -5.98 -10.36 27.08
N CYS A 31 -6.21 -11.12 28.15
CA CYS A 31 -6.38 -12.56 28.06
C CYS A 31 -7.66 -12.90 27.25
N ILE A 32 -7.57 -13.81 26.31
CA ILE A 32 -8.72 -14.27 25.51
C ILE A 32 -9.54 -15.24 26.36
N LYS A 33 -10.71 -14.80 26.84
CA LYS A 33 -11.62 -15.62 27.64
C LYS A 33 -12.38 -16.65 26.82
N ALA A 34 -12.81 -16.24 25.61
CA ALA A 34 -13.58 -17.06 24.69
C ALA A 34 -13.30 -16.62 23.25
N ALA A 35 -13.34 -17.57 22.30
CA ALA A 35 -13.19 -17.31 20.89
C ALA A 35 -13.98 -18.34 20.09
N ASN A 36 -14.59 -17.90 18.96
CA ASN A 36 -15.29 -18.84 18.07
C ASN A 36 -14.30 -19.59 17.15
N ALA A 37 -14.82 -20.57 16.40
CA ALA A 37 -14.01 -21.38 15.49
C ALA A 37 -13.31 -20.52 14.43
N LEU A 38 -14.01 -19.52 13.87
CA LEU A 38 -13.43 -18.62 12.86
C LEU A 38 -12.22 -17.84 13.39
N MET A 39 -12.23 -17.42 14.65
CA MET A 39 -11.10 -16.75 15.28
C MET A 39 -9.89 -17.69 15.42
N LYS A 40 -10.12 -18.97 15.72
CA LYS A 40 -9.06 -19.97 15.79
C LYS A 40 -8.43 -20.21 14.42
N ASP A 41 -9.23 -20.20 13.35
CA ASP A 41 -8.76 -20.34 11.98
C ASP A 41 -7.86 -19.16 11.56
N VAL A 42 -8.23 -17.92 11.93
CA VAL A 42 -7.41 -16.72 11.64
C VAL A 42 -6.02 -16.83 12.24
N PHE A 43 -5.89 -17.39 13.43
CA PHE A 43 -4.60 -17.55 14.11
C PHE A 43 -3.94 -18.91 13.80
N ALA A 44 -4.62 -19.82 13.11
CA ALA A 44 -4.19 -21.20 12.87
C ALA A 44 -3.76 -21.92 14.17
N TYR A 45 -4.49 -21.67 15.26
CA TYR A 45 -4.15 -22.15 16.60
C TYR A 45 -5.39 -22.48 17.42
N GLU A 46 -5.57 -23.76 17.70
CA GLU A 46 -6.72 -24.27 18.48
C GLU A 46 -6.73 -23.78 19.94
N GLY A 47 -5.54 -23.60 20.52
CA GLY A 47 -5.37 -23.17 21.93
C GLY A 47 -5.34 -21.65 22.10
N ILE A 48 -6.07 -20.88 21.28
CA ILE A 48 -6.06 -19.40 21.34
C ILE A 48 -6.65 -18.86 22.65
N ALA A 49 -7.56 -19.60 23.29
CA ALA A 49 -8.06 -19.26 24.64
C ALA A 49 -6.90 -19.23 25.62
N GLU A 50 -6.95 -18.31 26.59
CA GLU A 50 -5.93 -18.04 27.60
C GLU A 50 -4.65 -17.34 27.05
N GLN A 51 -4.54 -17.15 25.74
CA GLN A 51 -3.46 -16.33 25.18
C GLN A 51 -3.73 -14.84 25.36
N ASN A 52 -2.65 -14.04 25.38
CA ASN A 52 -2.78 -12.60 25.44
C ASN A 52 -2.95 -12.03 24.02
N PHE A 53 -4.12 -11.48 23.74
CA PHE A 53 -4.50 -10.91 22.45
C PHE A 53 -3.55 -9.80 21.98
N PHE A 54 -3.14 -8.92 22.92
CA PHE A 54 -2.29 -7.79 22.59
C PHE A 54 -0.88 -8.24 22.20
N ALA A 55 -0.38 -9.31 22.85
CA ALA A 55 0.90 -9.92 22.48
C ALA A 55 0.80 -10.62 21.11
N LEU A 56 -0.32 -11.29 20.80
CA LEU A 56 -0.54 -11.97 19.53
C LEU A 56 -0.68 -10.99 18.36
N THR A 57 -1.36 -9.87 18.53
CA THR A 57 -1.71 -8.95 17.45
C THR A 57 -0.80 -7.73 17.34
N GLY A 58 -0.11 -7.37 18.42
CA GLY A 58 0.59 -6.09 18.56
C GLY A 58 -0.34 -4.89 18.80
N VAL A 59 -1.65 -5.11 18.83
CA VAL A 59 -2.65 -4.05 19.07
C VAL A 59 -2.68 -3.70 20.56
N LYS A 60 -2.82 -2.42 20.85
CA LYS A 60 -2.92 -1.94 22.25
C LYS A 60 -4.39 -1.81 22.66
N ARG A 61 -4.71 -2.16 23.92
CA ARG A 61 -6.06 -1.94 24.49
C ARG A 61 -6.56 -0.52 24.23
N LYS A 62 -5.72 0.49 24.45
CA LYS A 62 -6.07 1.90 24.22
C LYS A 62 -6.54 2.17 22.80
N ALA A 63 -5.96 1.52 21.80
CA ALA A 63 -6.36 1.68 20.41
C ALA A 63 -7.76 1.08 20.17
N LEU A 64 -8.05 -0.13 20.70
CA LEU A 64 -9.37 -0.74 20.61
C LEU A 64 -10.45 0.13 21.26
N VAL A 65 -10.19 0.65 22.45
CA VAL A 65 -11.13 1.52 23.19
C VAL A 65 -11.35 2.85 22.43
N ALA A 66 -10.29 3.43 21.87
CA ALA A 66 -10.42 4.65 21.06
C ALA A 66 -11.28 4.43 19.82
N ALA A 67 -11.04 3.33 19.09
CA ALA A 67 -11.82 2.95 17.91
C ALA A 67 -13.30 2.63 18.24
N ALA A 68 -13.61 2.26 19.47
CA ALA A 68 -15.00 2.06 19.92
C ALA A 68 -15.76 3.37 20.17
N ARG A 69 -15.03 4.45 20.51
CA ARG A 69 -15.60 5.75 20.90
C ARG A 69 -15.79 6.69 19.73
N ASP A 70 -14.98 6.54 18.71
CA ASP A 70 -14.88 7.48 17.59
C ASP A 70 -14.99 6.72 16.27
N GLU A 71 -16.08 6.94 15.54
CA GLU A 71 -16.30 6.35 14.23
C GLU A 71 -15.33 6.88 13.16
N GLU A 72 -14.73 8.05 13.39
CA GLU A 72 -13.70 8.65 12.53
C GLU A 72 -12.28 8.21 12.93
N ALA A 73 -12.13 7.43 14.00
CA ALA A 73 -10.83 6.90 14.41
C ALA A 73 -10.20 6.03 13.31
N GLU A 74 -8.88 6.07 13.23
CA GLU A 74 -8.11 5.24 12.30
C GLU A 74 -8.45 3.76 12.46
N GLU A 75 -8.69 3.06 11.37
CA GLU A 75 -8.99 1.62 11.37
C GLU A 75 -7.79 0.84 11.93
N ILE A 76 -8.08 -0.11 12.83
CA ILE A 76 -7.06 -1.01 13.34
C ILE A 76 -6.96 -2.19 12.37
N GLU A 77 -5.91 -2.18 11.56
CA GLU A 77 -5.66 -3.23 10.59
C GLU A 77 -4.60 -4.22 11.10
N ILE A 78 -4.79 -5.49 10.83
CA ILE A 78 -3.80 -6.54 11.07
C ILE A 78 -3.76 -7.48 9.85
N GLU A 79 -2.59 -8.05 9.61
CA GLU A 79 -2.39 -9.08 8.60
C GLU A 79 -2.12 -10.43 9.27
N ARG A 80 -2.86 -11.49 8.85
CA ARG A 80 -2.67 -12.87 9.31
C ARG A 80 -2.93 -13.85 8.16
N ASN A 81 -2.04 -14.81 8.01
CA ASN A 81 -2.14 -15.87 6.99
C ASN A 81 -2.40 -15.31 5.58
N SER A 82 -1.71 -14.20 5.21
CA SER A 82 -1.89 -13.48 3.93
C SER A 82 -3.31 -12.93 3.73
N GLN A 83 -4.02 -12.68 4.81
CA GLN A 83 -5.31 -12.00 4.81
C GLN A 83 -5.24 -10.73 5.65
N SER A 84 -5.91 -9.68 5.19
CA SER A 84 -6.04 -8.40 5.89
C SER A 84 -7.36 -8.36 6.65
N PHE A 85 -7.30 -7.91 7.90
CA PHE A 85 -8.46 -7.77 8.76
C PHE A 85 -8.51 -6.40 9.40
N VAL A 86 -9.72 -5.84 9.48
CA VAL A 86 -10.03 -4.68 10.32
C VAL A 86 -10.65 -5.19 11.62
N LEU A 87 -10.10 -4.73 12.74
CA LEU A 87 -10.62 -5.03 14.07
C LEU A 87 -11.68 -4.02 14.46
N ARG A 88 -12.77 -4.54 14.99
CA ARG A 88 -13.88 -3.74 15.54
C ARG A 88 -14.27 -4.25 16.91
N THR A 89 -14.83 -3.36 17.71
CA THR A 89 -15.48 -3.69 18.99
C THR A 89 -16.84 -3.01 19.02
N ASN A 90 -17.82 -3.65 19.66
CA ASN A 90 -19.20 -3.15 19.76
C ASN A 90 -19.51 -2.47 21.09
N ASN A 91 -18.55 -2.37 21.98
CA ASN A 91 -18.74 -1.76 23.28
C ASN A 91 -17.62 -0.72 23.57
N ASP A 92 -17.94 0.24 24.41
CA ASP A 92 -16.99 1.18 25.01
C ASP A 92 -16.65 0.70 26.44
N PRO A 93 -15.71 -0.25 26.57
CA PRO A 93 -15.43 -0.89 27.85
C PRO A 93 -14.75 0.09 28.78
N LYS A 94 -15.12 0.06 30.03
CA LYS A 94 -14.34 0.65 31.11
C LYS A 94 -13.06 -0.15 31.35
N ASP A 95 -12.17 0.36 32.19
CA ASP A 95 -10.85 -0.25 32.39
C ASP A 95 -10.91 -1.69 32.95
N ASP A 96 -11.96 -2.01 33.68
CA ASP A 96 -12.22 -3.30 34.33
C ASP A 96 -13.24 -4.20 33.61
N GLU A 97 -13.71 -3.78 32.44
CA GLU A 97 -14.70 -4.53 31.66
C GLU A 97 -14.05 -5.36 30.54
N ASP A 98 -14.72 -6.46 30.20
CA ASP A 98 -14.36 -7.30 29.05
C ASP A 98 -14.62 -6.56 27.73
N ILE A 99 -13.80 -6.84 26.72
CA ILE A 99 -13.95 -6.29 25.38
C ILE A 99 -14.38 -7.40 24.44
N PHE A 100 -15.47 -7.18 23.73
CA PHE A 100 -15.84 -7.99 22.57
C PHE A 100 -15.12 -7.44 21.32
N VAL A 101 -14.36 -8.29 20.65
CA VAL A 101 -13.62 -7.94 19.41
C VAL A 101 -14.03 -8.88 18.30
N TYR A 102 -14.27 -8.32 17.11
CA TYR A 102 -14.50 -9.10 15.91
C TYR A 102 -13.67 -8.57 14.75
N PHE A 103 -13.39 -9.46 13.80
CA PHE A 103 -12.54 -9.17 12.65
C PHE A 103 -13.37 -9.15 11.38
N ILE A 104 -13.18 -8.11 10.58
CA ILE A 104 -13.76 -8.00 9.24
C ILE A 104 -12.64 -8.30 8.26
N ASN A 105 -12.80 -9.35 7.44
CA ASN A 105 -11.84 -9.63 6.37
C ASN A 105 -11.97 -8.56 5.28
N VAL A 106 -10.88 -7.87 5.01
CA VAL A 106 -10.80 -6.77 4.04
C VAL A 106 -9.79 -7.06 2.92
N THR A 107 -9.34 -8.30 2.81
CA THR A 107 -8.33 -8.71 1.84
C THR A 107 -8.71 -8.34 0.41
N GLU A 108 -9.94 -8.64 0.00
CA GLU A 108 -10.43 -8.28 -1.34
C GLU A 108 -10.48 -6.76 -1.53
N ARG A 109 -10.98 -6.01 -0.53
CA ARG A 109 -10.98 -4.53 -0.56
C ARG A 109 -9.58 -3.98 -0.78
N ASP A 110 -8.60 -4.48 -0.06
CA ASP A 110 -7.23 -3.98 -0.09
C ASP A 110 -6.52 -4.39 -1.39
N THR A 111 -6.76 -5.59 -1.87
CA THR A 111 -6.28 -6.05 -3.18
C THR A 111 -6.83 -5.15 -4.30
N LEU A 112 -8.14 -4.93 -4.33
CA LEU A 112 -8.78 -4.06 -5.34
C LEU A 112 -8.30 -2.60 -5.23
N ARG A 113 -8.05 -2.10 -4.02
CA ARG A 113 -7.49 -0.76 -3.81
C ARG A 113 -6.08 -0.64 -4.37
N GLU A 114 -5.24 -1.65 -4.14
CA GLU A 114 -3.87 -1.64 -4.67
C GLU A 114 -3.86 -1.80 -6.20
N GLU A 115 -4.65 -2.71 -6.77
CA GLU A 115 -4.83 -2.85 -8.22
C GLU A 115 -5.25 -1.52 -8.84
N ARG A 116 -6.28 -0.87 -8.28
CA ARG A 116 -6.76 0.43 -8.75
C ARG A 116 -5.70 1.53 -8.64
N LYS A 117 -4.88 1.50 -7.61
CA LYS A 117 -3.77 2.44 -7.44
C LYS A 117 -2.70 2.22 -8.51
N GLN A 118 -2.39 0.95 -8.82
CA GLN A 118 -1.42 0.60 -9.86
C GLN A 118 -1.90 0.94 -11.28
N GLU A 119 -3.21 1.03 -11.49
CA GLU A 119 -3.84 1.44 -12.75
C GLU A 119 -4.03 2.96 -12.89
N GLN A 120 -3.67 3.75 -11.87
CA GLN A 120 -3.73 5.21 -11.97
C GLN A 120 -2.81 5.71 -13.07
N VAL A 121 -3.33 6.64 -13.89
CA VAL A 121 -2.55 7.31 -14.92
C VAL A 121 -1.65 8.36 -14.30
N CYS A 122 -0.38 8.30 -14.62
CA CYS A 122 0.65 9.27 -14.26
C CYS A 122 1.13 9.98 -15.53
N ILE A 123 1.46 11.24 -15.40
CA ILE A 123 2.03 12.06 -16.48
C ILE A 123 3.46 12.43 -16.05
N LEU A 124 4.40 12.12 -16.91
CA LEU A 124 5.79 12.56 -16.79
C LEU A 124 6.04 13.63 -17.85
N TYR A 125 6.60 14.73 -17.40
CA TYR A 125 7.10 15.77 -18.29
C TYR A 125 8.63 15.65 -18.35
N ILE A 126 9.16 15.57 -19.58
CA ILE A 126 10.57 15.43 -19.86
C ILE A 126 10.99 16.64 -20.68
N SER A 127 11.97 17.39 -20.22
CA SER A 127 12.47 18.58 -20.91
C SER A 127 14.00 18.53 -21.01
N ILE A 128 14.54 19.02 -22.13
CA ILE A 128 15.98 19.18 -22.32
C ILE A 128 16.38 20.54 -21.74
N ASP A 129 17.01 20.54 -20.58
CA ASP A 129 17.31 21.74 -19.81
C ASP A 129 18.21 22.74 -20.57
N ASN A 130 19.17 22.23 -21.35
CA ASN A 130 20.17 23.05 -22.05
C ASN A 130 19.93 23.13 -23.56
N TYR A 131 18.67 23.01 -24.00
CA TYR A 131 18.33 22.96 -25.43
C TYR A 131 18.82 24.19 -26.21
N ASP A 132 18.53 25.39 -25.73
CA ASP A 132 18.89 26.64 -26.40
C ASP A 132 20.40 26.85 -26.46
N GLU A 133 21.14 26.51 -25.40
CA GLU A 133 22.58 26.55 -25.37
C GLU A 133 23.19 25.56 -26.36
N MET A 134 22.67 24.36 -26.39
CA MET A 134 23.03 23.31 -27.32
C MET A 134 22.80 23.75 -28.77
N MET A 135 21.63 24.31 -29.07
CA MET A 135 21.29 24.76 -30.43
C MET A 135 22.09 25.98 -30.89
N SER A 136 22.49 26.87 -29.97
CA SER A 136 23.29 28.05 -30.30
C SER A 136 24.78 27.75 -30.50
N SER A 137 25.31 26.75 -29.80
CA SER A 137 26.74 26.41 -29.79
C SER A 137 27.14 25.31 -30.79
N THR A 138 26.15 24.64 -31.40
CA THR A 138 26.37 23.49 -32.29
C THR A 138 26.54 23.90 -33.76
N THR A 139 27.29 23.09 -34.51
CA THR A 139 27.40 23.23 -35.98
C THR A 139 26.07 22.91 -36.66
N GLU A 140 25.87 23.42 -37.88
CA GLU A 140 24.62 23.27 -38.65
C GLU A 140 24.19 21.79 -38.78
N ASP A 141 25.14 20.88 -39.03
CA ASP A 141 24.89 19.44 -39.12
C ASP A 141 24.44 18.81 -37.76
N SER A 142 24.98 19.29 -36.66
CA SER A 142 24.67 18.75 -35.32
C SER A 142 23.37 19.31 -34.78
N ARG A 143 22.88 20.46 -35.25
CA ARG A 143 21.59 21.04 -34.86
C ARG A 143 20.39 20.14 -35.19
N LEU A 144 20.47 19.35 -36.25
CA LEU A 144 19.42 18.38 -36.61
C LEU A 144 19.70 16.99 -36.04
N ALA A 145 20.97 16.61 -35.93
CA ALA A 145 21.35 15.27 -35.50
C ALA A 145 21.09 15.01 -33.99
N VAL A 146 21.43 15.97 -33.13
CA VAL A 146 21.35 15.81 -31.68
C VAL A 146 19.87 15.69 -31.20
N PRO A 147 18.94 16.58 -31.58
CA PRO A 147 17.53 16.41 -31.20
C PRO A 147 16.92 15.11 -31.71
N THR A 148 17.28 14.69 -32.94
CA THR A 148 16.79 13.42 -33.51
C THR A 148 17.29 12.21 -32.71
N GLU A 149 18.55 12.26 -32.24
CA GLU A 149 19.11 11.18 -31.42
C GLU A 149 18.51 11.17 -30.02
N VAL A 150 18.24 12.34 -29.41
CA VAL A 150 17.50 12.44 -28.14
C VAL A 150 16.11 11.84 -28.30
N ASP A 151 15.35 12.23 -29.33
CA ASP A 151 14.01 11.70 -29.60
C ASP A 151 14.05 10.17 -29.75
N ARG A 152 15.00 9.65 -30.48
CA ARG A 152 15.19 8.21 -30.66
C ARG A 152 15.45 7.49 -29.33
N ILE A 153 16.30 8.05 -28.47
CA ILE A 153 16.63 7.46 -27.16
C ILE A 153 15.44 7.51 -26.24
N VAL A 154 14.78 8.66 -26.13
CA VAL A 154 13.62 8.87 -25.25
C VAL A 154 12.48 7.95 -25.66
N ARG A 155 12.14 7.86 -26.96
CA ARG A 155 11.10 6.94 -27.43
C ARG A 155 11.46 5.48 -27.27
N LYS A 156 12.72 5.10 -27.49
CA LYS A 156 13.18 3.74 -27.25
C LYS A 156 13.10 3.38 -25.76
N TRP A 157 13.45 4.31 -24.88
CA TRP A 157 13.32 4.11 -23.43
C TRP A 157 11.85 4.00 -23.03
N ALA A 158 10.98 4.90 -23.49
CA ALA A 158 9.54 4.88 -23.22
C ALA A 158 8.89 3.56 -23.68
N SER A 159 9.35 2.98 -24.79
CA SER A 159 8.81 1.71 -25.31
C SER A 159 9.06 0.48 -24.42
N GLN A 160 9.84 0.62 -23.35
CA GLN A 160 10.04 -0.45 -22.35
C GLN A 160 8.90 -0.52 -21.32
N TYR A 161 8.00 0.46 -21.35
CA TYR A 161 6.87 0.61 -20.46
C TYR A 161 5.56 0.62 -21.25
N ASP A 162 4.45 0.34 -20.58
CA ASP A 162 3.12 0.52 -21.15
C ASP A 162 2.76 2.01 -21.12
N ALA A 163 3.26 2.75 -22.11
CA ALA A 163 3.26 4.20 -22.10
C ALA A 163 2.98 4.78 -23.49
N SER A 164 2.35 5.96 -23.51
CA SER A 164 2.29 6.85 -24.67
C SER A 164 3.24 8.01 -24.45
N ILE A 165 3.99 8.41 -25.49
CA ILE A 165 4.88 9.55 -25.45
C ILE A 165 4.69 10.43 -26.67
N ASP A 166 4.44 11.72 -26.43
CA ASP A 166 4.26 12.76 -27.44
C ASP A 166 5.25 13.90 -27.22
N SER A 167 5.81 14.42 -28.33
CA SER A 167 6.58 15.66 -28.28
C SER A 167 5.60 16.82 -28.19
N ILE A 168 5.76 17.68 -27.20
CA ILE A 168 4.95 18.89 -27.00
C ILE A 168 5.60 20.06 -27.72
N GLU A 169 6.90 20.22 -27.52
CA GLU A 169 7.74 21.24 -28.13
C GLU A 169 9.02 20.60 -28.66
N ALA A 170 9.91 21.39 -29.24
CA ALA A 170 11.16 20.89 -29.81
C ALA A 170 12.11 20.29 -28.75
N ASP A 171 11.96 20.71 -27.50
CA ASP A 171 12.79 20.38 -26.34
C ASP A 171 12.07 19.57 -25.27
N SER A 172 10.78 19.24 -25.48
CA SER A 172 9.97 18.64 -24.42
C SER A 172 9.02 17.55 -24.89
N TYR A 173 8.79 16.60 -23.99
CA TYR A 173 7.92 15.46 -24.18
C TYR A 173 6.95 15.32 -23.02
N MET A 174 5.76 14.84 -23.31
CA MET A 174 4.81 14.36 -22.33
C MET A 174 4.66 12.85 -22.47
N MET A 175 4.91 12.13 -21.40
CA MET A 175 4.73 10.69 -21.35
C MET A 175 3.60 10.34 -20.39
N THR A 176 2.64 9.56 -20.88
CA THR A 176 1.53 9.04 -20.07
C THR A 176 1.78 7.57 -19.80
N VAL A 177 1.74 7.18 -18.54
CA VAL A 177 2.06 5.82 -18.07
C VAL A 177 1.18 5.42 -16.90
N TYR A 178 0.99 4.12 -16.67
CA TYR A 178 0.34 3.65 -15.45
C TYR A 178 1.27 3.77 -14.24
N ARG A 179 0.69 3.90 -13.05
CA ARG A 179 1.43 4.04 -11.78
C ARG A 179 2.47 2.94 -11.58
N ARG A 180 2.11 1.68 -11.87
CA ARG A 180 3.03 0.53 -11.82
C ARG A 180 4.32 0.74 -12.61
N ASP A 181 4.22 1.37 -13.78
CA ASP A 181 5.38 1.65 -14.61
C ASP A 181 6.08 2.95 -14.20
N ALA A 182 5.36 3.96 -13.72
CA ALA A 182 5.94 5.15 -13.10
C ALA A 182 6.83 4.79 -11.90
N ASP A 183 6.39 3.88 -11.04
CA ASP A 183 7.17 3.40 -9.90
C ASP A 183 8.46 2.69 -10.36
N ARG A 184 8.40 1.84 -11.41
CA ARG A 184 9.58 1.21 -12.04
C ARG A 184 10.56 2.23 -12.64
N ILE A 185 10.04 3.31 -13.25
CA ILE A 185 10.85 4.41 -13.78
C ILE A 185 11.61 5.10 -12.63
N ILE A 186 10.94 5.39 -11.52
CA ILE A 186 11.53 5.99 -10.32
C ILE A 186 12.60 5.07 -9.73
N GLU A 187 12.33 3.78 -9.59
CA GLU A 187 13.28 2.77 -9.09
C GLU A 187 14.53 2.67 -9.95
N SER A 188 14.37 2.78 -11.29
CA SER A 188 15.49 2.83 -12.24
C SER A 188 16.29 4.14 -12.18
N ARG A 189 15.88 5.11 -11.36
CA ARG A 189 16.45 6.45 -11.27
C ARG A 189 16.48 7.16 -12.63
N PHE A 190 15.40 6.97 -13.41
CA PHE A 190 15.29 7.59 -14.73
C PHE A 190 16.49 7.26 -15.62
N SER A 191 16.71 6.00 -15.91
CA SER A 191 17.88 5.49 -16.63
C SER A 191 18.12 6.16 -18.00
N VAL A 192 17.10 6.77 -18.59
CA VAL A 192 17.18 7.55 -19.84
C VAL A 192 18.18 8.72 -19.73
N LEU A 193 18.35 9.29 -18.52
CA LEU A 193 19.30 10.39 -18.29
C LEU A 193 20.72 9.97 -18.61
N ASP A 194 21.11 8.75 -18.24
CA ASP A 194 22.44 8.23 -18.50
C ASP A 194 22.66 7.92 -19.98
N ASP A 195 21.61 7.53 -20.70
CA ASP A 195 21.72 7.24 -22.12
C ASP A 195 21.78 8.53 -22.96
N VAL A 196 21.02 9.56 -22.60
CA VAL A 196 21.07 10.86 -23.25
C VAL A 196 22.42 11.56 -23.04
N ARG A 197 23.00 11.45 -21.84
CA ARG A 197 24.35 12.01 -21.55
C ARG A 197 25.48 11.41 -22.38
N LYS A 198 25.29 10.23 -22.98
CA LYS A 198 26.27 9.57 -23.84
C LYS A 198 26.25 10.09 -25.27
N ILE A 199 25.31 10.96 -25.63
CA ILE A 199 25.23 11.53 -26.99
C ILE A 199 26.45 12.40 -27.20
N ASP A 200 27.18 12.13 -28.29
CA ASP A 200 28.32 12.99 -28.73
C ASP A 200 27.74 14.24 -29.41
N THR A 201 27.69 15.32 -28.65
CA THR A 201 27.22 16.63 -29.13
C THR A 201 28.25 17.37 -29.96
N LYS A 202 29.53 16.90 -30.03
CA LYS A 202 30.68 17.60 -30.59
C LYS A 202 30.92 19.01 -29.99
N VAL A 203 30.34 19.28 -28.86
CA VAL A 203 30.51 20.49 -28.03
C VAL A 203 30.81 20.06 -26.59
N ASP A 204 31.40 20.95 -25.79
CA ASP A 204 31.84 20.65 -24.43
C ASP A 204 30.70 20.43 -23.42
N PHE A 205 29.45 20.36 -23.85
CA PHE A 205 28.28 20.21 -23.00
C PHE A 205 27.54 18.89 -23.25
N PRO A 206 27.36 18.04 -22.25
CA PRO A 206 26.47 16.90 -22.36
C PRO A 206 25.01 17.37 -22.44
N VAL A 207 24.14 16.61 -23.11
CA VAL A 207 22.69 16.84 -23.07
C VAL A 207 22.18 16.56 -21.66
N SER A 208 21.35 17.44 -21.11
CA SER A 208 20.71 17.30 -19.81
C SER A 208 19.19 17.26 -19.97
N LEU A 209 18.54 16.31 -19.27
CA LEU A 209 17.07 16.20 -19.20
C LEU A 209 16.62 16.52 -17.79
#